data_1c88f34c2b3b04fe0d07f3deb6f1b28d
#
_entry.id   1c88f34c2b3b04fe0d07f3deb6f1b28d
#
_cell.length_a   1.000
_cell.length_b   1.000
_cell.length_c   1.000
_cell.angle_alpha   90.00
_cell.angle_beta   90.00
_cell.angle_gamma   90.00
#
_symmetry.space_group_name_H-M   'P 1'
#
loop_
_entity.id
_entity.type
_entity.pdbx_description
1 polymer ?
#
loop_
_entity_poly.entity_id
_entity_poly.type
_entity_poly.pdbx_seq_one_letter_code
_entity_poly.pdbx_strand_id
1 'polypeptide(L)'
;MSSLDQPVPRAAATSREAFIEQEFQAGRDLPSDLAKAPRATAAEVVDFWRQAGPSQWFAKDADFDRRFRETFLDAYKAAARGDLDHWVMTSEGALALLVLLDQFPRNAFRGTPRMYATDAAARRIAAAAVDAGRDRQMPPELRKFFYLPFAHSEDLADQDRSVALCRALGPPDDANSERHRDIVRRFGRFPHRNPILGRNMTALEQAFLDQGGYAG
;
A
#
# COMPACT_ATOMS: atom_id res chain seq x y z
N MET A 1 -22.46 -49.59 10.28
CA MET A 1 -22.17 -49.06 8.92
C MET A 1 -21.60 -47.66 9.15
N SER A 2 -20.27 -47.58 9.09
CA SER A 2 -19.52 -46.37 9.44
C SER A 2 -19.34 -45.51 8.21
N SER A 3 -19.88 -44.31 8.19
CA SER A 3 -19.70 -43.34 7.11
C SER A 3 -18.41 -42.58 7.37
N LEU A 4 -17.45 -42.77 6.49
CA LEU A 4 -16.14 -42.10 6.51
C LEU A 4 -16.33 -40.64 6.13
N ASP A 5 -16.00 -39.78 7.06
CA ASP A 5 -15.84 -38.34 6.90
C ASP A 5 -14.62 -38.09 6.00
N GLN A 6 -14.87 -37.63 4.75
CA GLN A 6 -13.79 -37.26 3.85
C GLN A 6 -13.43 -35.78 4.09
N PRO A 7 -12.16 -35.44 4.24
CA PRO A 7 -11.77 -34.06 4.39
C PRO A 7 -12.04 -33.27 3.09
N VAL A 8 -12.73 -32.14 3.23
CA VAL A 8 -12.95 -31.17 2.15
C VAL A 8 -11.59 -30.66 1.66
N PRO A 9 -11.30 -30.68 0.35
CA PRO A 9 -10.04 -30.18 -0.15
C PRO A 9 -9.93 -28.66 0.12
N ARG A 10 -8.84 -28.29 0.78
CA ARG A 10 -8.45 -26.89 1.00
C ARG A 10 -8.38 -26.18 -0.35
N ALA A 11 -9.14 -25.11 -0.53
CA ALA A 11 -9.11 -24.32 -1.76
C ALA A 11 -7.66 -23.99 -2.13
N ALA A 12 -7.30 -24.21 -3.40
CA ALA A 12 -5.98 -23.86 -3.91
C ALA A 12 -5.75 -22.36 -3.68
N ALA A 13 -4.60 -22.03 -3.13
CA ALA A 13 -4.16 -20.64 -2.94
C ALA A 13 -4.34 -19.89 -4.25
N THR A 14 -4.90 -18.68 -4.20
CA THR A 14 -5.09 -17.87 -5.40
C THR A 14 -3.72 -17.60 -6.03
N SER A 15 -3.65 -17.47 -7.34
CA SER A 15 -2.40 -17.19 -8.07
C SER A 15 -1.64 -15.97 -7.53
N ARG A 16 -2.33 -15.09 -6.83
CA ARG A 16 -1.79 -13.91 -6.13
C ARG A 16 -1.02 -14.29 -4.86
N GLU A 17 -1.54 -15.19 -4.05
CA GLU A 17 -0.89 -15.69 -2.84
C GLU A 17 0.34 -16.52 -3.19
N ALA A 18 0.25 -17.37 -4.20
CA ALA A 18 1.37 -18.16 -4.71
C ALA A 18 2.50 -17.28 -5.28
N PHE A 19 2.16 -16.17 -5.98
CA PHE A 19 3.16 -15.26 -6.52
C PHE A 19 3.88 -14.48 -5.41
N ILE A 20 3.13 -13.99 -4.41
CA ILE A 20 3.70 -13.33 -3.24
C ILE A 20 4.59 -14.32 -2.46
N GLU A 21 4.13 -15.55 -2.28
CA GLU A 21 4.86 -16.58 -1.55
C GLU A 21 6.14 -17.01 -2.28
N GLN A 22 6.14 -17.06 -3.61
CA GLN A 22 7.31 -17.39 -4.42
C GLN A 22 8.38 -16.29 -4.39
N GLU A 23 8.01 -15.02 -4.42
CA GLU A 23 8.94 -13.90 -4.24
C GLU A 23 9.47 -13.81 -2.79
N PHE A 24 8.65 -14.16 -1.80
CA PHE A 24 9.05 -14.24 -0.39
C PHE A 24 9.96 -15.46 -0.12
N GLN A 25 9.75 -16.59 -0.80
CA GLN A 25 10.57 -17.79 -0.68
C GLN A 25 11.95 -17.55 -1.28
N ALA A 26 12.04 -16.91 -2.45
CA ALA A 26 13.32 -16.54 -3.08
C ALA A 26 14.19 -15.61 -2.19
N GLY A 27 13.56 -14.87 -1.25
CA GLY A 27 14.26 -14.05 -0.26
C GLY A 27 14.76 -14.81 0.97
N ARG A 28 14.23 -16.01 1.24
CA ARG A 28 14.64 -16.84 2.40
C ARG A 28 15.83 -17.77 2.14
N ASP A 29 16.12 -18.03 0.88
CA ASP A 29 17.24 -18.92 0.48
C ASP A 29 18.59 -18.20 0.38
N LEU A 30 18.67 -16.93 0.82
CA LEU A 30 19.93 -16.21 0.93
C LEU A 30 20.67 -16.65 2.21
N PRO A 31 22.02 -16.89 2.14
CA PRO A 31 22.81 -17.23 3.30
C PRO A 31 22.63 -16.21 4.42
N SER A 32 22.56 -16.70 5.66
CA SER A 32 22.30 -15.90 6.88
C SER A 32 23.30 -14.76 7.15
N ASP A 33 24.46 -14.79 6.52
CA ASP A 33 25.50 -13.74 6.63
C ASP A 33 25.20 -12.50 5.78
N LEU A 34 24.15 -12.52 4.94
CA LEU A 34 23.71 -11.39 4.12
C LEU A 34 22.43 -10.72 4.64
N ALA A 35 21.92 -11.09 5.80
CA ALA A 35 20.94 -10.31 6.54
C ALA A 35 21.59 -9.03 7.09
N LYS A 36 22.15 -8.22 6.17
CA LYS A 36 22.65 -6.90 6.50
C LYS A 36 21.48 -6.07 6.96
N ALA A 37 21.55 -5.49 8.16
CA ALA A 37 20.56 -4.52 8.63
C ALA A 37 20.23 -3.53 7.50
N PRO A 38 18.96 -3.16 7.31
CA PRO A 38 18.59 -2.26 6.23
C PRO A 38 19.47 -1.02 6.32
N ARG A 39 20.07 -0.63 5.20
CA ARG A 39 21.02 0.50 5.16
C ARG A 39 20.37 1.83 5.49
N ALA A 40 19.02 1.90 5.47
CA ALA A 40 18.24 3.10 5.71
C ALA A 40 17.55 3.05 7.08
N THR A 41 17.52 4.20 7.76
CA THR A 41 16.78 4.46 8.99
C THR A 41 15.39 5.01 8.69
N ALA A 42 14.49 5.00 9.68
CA ALA A 42 13.16 5.61 9.55
C ALA A 42 13.25 7.12 9.22
N ALA A 43 14.19 7.82 9.87
CA ALA A 43 14.42 9.25 9.63
C ALA A 43 14.81 9.52 8.16
N GLU A 44 15.74 8.74 7.60
CA GLU A 44 16.15 8.91 6.19
C GLU A 44 15.01 8.71 5.21
N VAL A 45 14.12 7.73 5.46
CA VAL A 45 12.92 7.51 4.63
C VAL A 45 11.98 8.72 4.71
N VAL A 46 11.71 9.20 5.93
CA VAL A 46 10.80 10.34 6.14
C VAL A 46 11.40 11.63 5.57
N ASP A 47 12.69 11.85 5.75
CA ASP A 47 13.35 13.04 5.23
C ASP A 47 13.39 13.06 3.69
N PHE A 48 13.68 11.94 3.05
CA PHE A 48 13.59 11.82 1.60
C PHE A 48 12.18 12.17 1.10
N TRP A 49 11.16 11.60 1.75
CA TRP A 49 9.76 11.83 1.39
C TRP A 49 9.34 13.28 1.63
N ARG A 50 9.74 13.88 2.74
CA ARG A 50 9.48 15.29 3.05
C ARG A 50 10.15 16.23 2.06
N GLN A 51 11.42 15.97 1.68
CA GLN A 51 12.17 16.76 0.71
C GLN A 51 11.57 16.69 -0.70
N ALA A 52 10.99 15.56 -1.09
CA ALA A 52 10.27 15.43 -2.34
C ALA A 52 9.10 16.44 -2.42
N GLY A 53 8.37 16.60 -1.35
CA GLY A 53 7.29 17.56 -1.23
C GLY A 53 6.05 17.25 -2.06
N PRO A 54 4.99 18.06 -1.93
CA PRO A 54 3.69 17.81 -2.57
C PRO A 54 3.73 17.70 -4.11
N SER A 55 4.67 18.40 -4.74
CA SER A 55 4.82 18.37 -6.20
C SER A 55 5.32 17.02 -6.75
N GLN A 56 6.04 16.24 -5.92
CA GLN A 56 6.60 14.97 -6.33
C GLN A 56 5.84 13.76 -5.81
N TRP A 57 5.16 13.87 -4.64
CA TRP A 57 4.53 12.72 -3.99
C TRP A 57 3.59 11.90 -4.89
N PHE A 58 2.88 12.58 -5.80
CA PHE A 58 1.90 11.95 -6.69
C PHE A 58 2.23 12.13 -8.18
N ALA A 59 3.39 12.68 -8.49
CA ALA A 59 3.85 12.85 -9.86
C ALA A 59 4.28 11.51 -10.48
N LYS A 60 4.13 11.41 -11.79
CA LYS A 60 4.71 10.31 -12.58
C LYS A 60 6.06 10.78 -13.12
N ASP A 61 7.09 10.72 -12.28
CA ASP A 61 8.45 11.16 -12.57
C ASP A 61 9.41 9.96 -12.52
N ALA A 62 9.90 9.54 -13.69
CA ALA A 62 10.77 8.37 -13.82
C ALA A 62 12.11 8.52 -13.11
N ASP A 63 12.65 9.73 -13.02
CA ASP A 63 13.92 10.00 -12.33
C ASP A 63 13.74 9.95 -10.81
N PHE A 64 12.63 10.49 -10.31
CA PHE A 64 12.27 10.35 -8.90
C PHE A 64 12.00 8.87 -8.54
N ASP A 65 11.20 8.17 -9.34
CA ASP A 65 10.89 6.75 -9.14
C ASP A 65 12.17 5.90 -9.09
N ARG A 66 13.12 6.15 -10.00
CA ARG A 66 14.41 5.47 -10.02
C ARG A 66 15.23 5.74 -8.75
N ARG A 67 15.42 7.01 -8.37
CA ARG A 67 16.18 7.39 -7.16
C ARG A 67 15.55 6.79 -5.91
N PHE A 68 14.22 6.88 -5.78
CA PHE A 68 13.50 6.32 -4.66
C PHE A 68 13.71 4.82 -4.55
N ARG A 69 13.61 4.11 -5.69
CA ARG A 69 13.86 2.67 -5.76
C ARG A 69 15.30 2.30 -5.40
N GLU A 70 16.29 2.95 -6.00
CA GLU A 70 17.70 2.67 -5.73
C GLU A 70 18.08 2.89 -4.28
N THR A 71 17.51 3.93 -3.65
CA THR A 71 17.83 4.28 -2.28
C THR A 71 17.19 3.33 -1.26
N PHE A 72 15.92 2.92 -1.48
CA PHE A 72 15.14 2.27 -0.41
C PHE A 72 14.64 0.85 -0.74
N LEU A 73 15.08 0.23 -1.84
CA LEU A 73 14.62 -1.12 -2.21
C LEU A 73 14.88 -2.15 -1.09
N ASP A 74 16.05 -2.10 -0.43
CA ASP A 74 16.38 -3.03 0.63
C ASP A 74 15.55 -2.77 1.90
N ALA A 75 15.31 -1.51 2.24
CA ALA A 75 14.41 -1.15 3.34
C ALA A 75 12.96 -1.56 3.06
N TYR A 76 12.48 -1.38 1.83
CA TYR A 76 11.17 -1.90 1.40
C TYR A 76 11.06 -3.41 1.59
N LYS A 77 12.06 -4.16 1.12
CA LYS A 77 12.08 -5.63 1.27
C LYS A 77 12.06 -6.04 2.76
N ALA A 78 12.84 -5.35 3.60
CA ALA A 78 12.84 -5.61 5.04
C ALA A 78 11.49 -5.29 5.68
N ALA A 79 10.88 -4.14 5.34
CA ALA A 79 9.55 -3.79 5.81
C ALA A 79 8.49 -4.80 5.34
N ALA A 80 8.55 -5.25 4.09
CA ALA A 80 7.64 -6.25 3.53
C ALA A 80 7.72 -7.61 4.22
N ARG A 81 8.88 -7.99 4.77
CA ARG A 81 9.06 -9.20 5.60
C ARG A 81 8.66 -9.02 7.07
N GLY A 82 8.41 -7.76 7.52
CA GLY A 82 8.14 -7.44 8.91
C GLY A 82 9.38 -7.19 9.77
N ASP A 83 10.59 -7.20 9.19
CA ASP A 83 11.86 -7.01 9.93
C ASP A 83 11.90 -5.61 10.59
N LEU A 84 11.13 -4.65 10.10
CA LEU A 84 11.06 -3.27 10.57
C LEU A 84 9.79 -2.96 11.37
N ASP A 85 8.96 -3.94 11.73
CA ASP A 85 7.69 -3.72 12.42
C ASP A 85 7.84 -2.94 13.73
N HIS A 86 9.00 -3.04 14.39
CA HIS A 86 9.32 -2.27 15.58
C HIS A 86 9.31 -0.74 15.35
N TRP A 87 9.44 -0.26 14.12
CA TRP A 87 9.37 1.18 13.79
C TRP A 87 7.97 1.75 14.08
N VAL A 88 6.92 0.95 14.05
CA VAL A 88 5.55 1.40 14.37
C VAL A 88 5.43 2.01 15.76
N MET A 89 6.40 1.78 16.65
CA MET A 89 6.37 2.30 18.02
C MET A 89 6.58 3.81 18.12
N THR A 90 7.04 4.48 17.07
CA THR A 90 7.16 5.94 16.98
C THR A 90 6.35 6.48 15.82
N SER A 91 5.96 7.77 15.87
CA SER A 91 5.20 8.41 14.78
C SER A 91 6.00 8.52 13.49
N GLU A 92 7.29 8.86 13.59
CA GLU A 92 8.20 8.91 12.46
C GLU A 92 8.43 7.52 11.86
N GLY A 93 8.66 6.51 12.69
CA GLY A 93 8.84 5.13 12.24
C GLY A 93 7.58 4.55 11.59
N ALA A 94 6.39 4.85 12.14
CA ALA A 94 5.13 4.47 11.52
C ALA A 94 4.97 5.11 10.14
N LEU A 95 5.26 6.42 10.00
CA LEU A 95 5.24 7.11 8.71
C LEU A 95 6.23 6.48 7.73
N ALA A 96 7.46 6.17 8.17
CA ALA A 96 8.46 5.52 7.33
C ALA A 96 7.97 4.17 6.79
N LEU A 97 7.36 3.33 7.65
CA LEU A 97 6.75 2.06 7.22
C LEU A 97 5.64 2.28 6.20
N LEU A 98 4.78 3.29 6.39
CA LEU A 98 3.70 3.59 5.46
C LEU A 98 4.24 4.11 4.12
N VAL A 99 5.27 4.94 4.13
CA VAL A 99 5.96 5.36 2.90
C VAL A 99 6.57 4.15 2.18
N LEU A 100 7.24 3.25 2.90
CA LEU A 100 7.84 2.05 2.31
C LEU A 100 6.82 1.05 1.79
N LEU A 101 5.73 0.79 2.51
CA LEU A 101 4.79 -0.28 2.20
C LEU A 101 3.64 0.14 1.28
N ASP A 102 3.33 1.45 1.22
CA ASP A 102 2.23 1.96 0.40
C ASP A 102 2.71 2.82 -0.77
N GLN A 103 3.59 3.80 -0.53
CA GLN A 103 4.03 4.73 -1.57
C GLN A 103 5.16 4.17 -2.43
N PHE A 104 6.19 3.61 -1.80
CA PHE A 104 7.34 3.04 -2.50
C PHE A 104 6.95 2.04 -3.61
N PRO A 105 6.10 1.02 -3.38
CA PRO A 105 5.77 0.08 -4.44
C PRO A 105 5.01 0.74 -5.60
N ARG A 106 4.21 1.78 -5.34
CA ARG A 106 3.52 2.55 -6.38
C ARG A 106 4.47 3.30 -7.30
N ASN A 107 5.58 3.78 -6.78
CA ASN A 107 6.63 4.42 -7.54
C ASN A 107 7.59 3.38 -8.18
N ALA A 108 8.17 2.51 -7.36
CA ALA A 108 9.25 1.61 -7.77
C ALA A 108 8.81 0.49 -8.73
N PHE A 109 7.53 0.11 -8.72
CA PHE A 109 6.99 -1.00 -9.52
C PHE A 109 5.80 -0.58 -10.37
N ARG A 110 5.75 0.68 -10.76
CA ARG A 110 4.68 1.28 -11.55
C ARG A 110 4.30 0.42 -12.75
N GLY A 111 2.99 0.20 -12.97
CA GLY A 111 2.47 -0.61 -14.07
C GLY A 111 2.56 -2.13 -13.88
N THR A 112 2.98 -2.60 -12.71
CA THR A 112 3.04 -4.05 -12.40
C THR A 112 2.19 -4.40 -11.19
N PRO A 113 1.77 -5.68 -11.01
CA PRO A 113 1.02 -6.11 -9.82
C PRO A 113 1.74 -5.85 -8.50
N ARG A 114 3.07 -5.72 -8.53
CA ARG A 114 3.90 -5.41 -7.36
C ARG A 114 3.57 -4.06 -6.72
N MET A 115 2.95 -3.14 -7.47
CA MET A 115 2.46 -1.86 -6.91
C MET A 115 1.55 -2.04 -5.70
N TYR A 116 0.85 -3.17 -5.63
CA TYR A 116 -0.21 -3.44 -4.64
C TYR A 116 0.16 -4.56 -3.67
N ALA A 117 1.36 -5.14 -3.80
CA ALA A 117 1.76 -6.36 -3.08
C ALA A 117 1.75 -6.18 -1.55
N THR A 118 2.06 -4.99 -1.06
CA THR A 118 2.16 -4.68 0.37
C THR A 118 0.98 -3.86 0.93
N ASP A 119 -0.08 -3.64 0.15
CA ASP A 119 -1.26 -2.86 0.60
C ASP A 119 -1.87 -3.40 1.90
N ALA A 120 -1.97 -4.72 2.06
CA ALA A 120 -2.50 -5.34 3.28
C ALA A 120 -1.60 -5.08 4.51
N ALA A 121 -0.28 -5.09 4.34
CA ALA A 121 0.66 -4.77 5.41
C ALA A 121 0.58 -3.28 5.76
N ALA A 122 0.55 -2.39 4.77
CA ALA A 122 0.38 -0.96 4.96
C ALA A 122 -0.90 -0.64 5.75
N ARG A 123 -2.04 -1.29 5.43
CA ARG A 123 -3.30 -1.10 6.17
C ARG A 123 -3.20 -1.50 7.64
N ARG A 124 -2.55 -2.64 7.95
CA ARG A 124 -2.36 -3.07 9.34
C ARG A 124 -1.53 -2.05 10.12
N ILE A 125 -0.42 -1.57 9.54
CA ILE A 125 0.42 -0.54 10.16
C ILE A 125 -0.36 0.76 10.34
N ALA A 126 -1.10 1.20 9.31
CA ALA A 126 -1.94 2.39 9.38
C ALA A 126 -2.99 2.31 10.49
N ALA A 127 -3.66 1.16 10.61
CA ALA A 127 -4.65 0.94 11.67
C ALA A 127 -4.02 1.08 13.06
N ALA A 128 -2.93 0.36 13.32
CA ALA A 128 -2.23 0.41 14.60
C ALA A 128 -1.71 1.82 14.94
N ALA A 129 -1.16 2.53 13.94
CA ALA A 129 -0.61 3.86 14.14
C ALA A 129 -1.70 4.92 14.41
N VAL A 130 -2.81 4.88 13.67
CA VAL A 130 -3.94 5.81 13.85
C VAL A 130 -4.65 5.54 15.18
N ASP A 131 -4.89 4.27 15.54
CA ASP A 131 -5.51 3.90 16.82
C ASP A 131 -4.66 4.35 18.02
N ALA A 132 -3.34 4.36 17.87
CA ALA A 132 -2.40 4.89 18.86
C ALA A 132 -2.21 6.43 18.79
N GLY A 133 -2.90 7.14 17.89
CA GLY A 133 -2.82 8.60 17.73
C GLY A 133 -1.48 9.12 17.20
N ARG A 134 -0.68 8.27 16.54
CA ARG A 134 0.66 8.63 16.03
C ARG A 134 0.60 9.61 14.86
N ASP A 135 -0.46 9.52 14.05
CA ASP A 135 -0.75 10.45 12.96
C ASP A 135 -0.83 11.90 13.45
N ARG A 136 -1.43 12.13 14.62
CA ARG A 136 -1.63 13.46 15.20
C ARG A 136 -0.33 14.13 15.67
N GLN A 137 0.72 13.35 15.88
CA GLN A 137 2.04 13.83 16.27
C GLN A 137 2.88 14.27 15.04
N MET A 138 2.38 13.99 13.82
CA MET A 138 3.04 14.40 12.60
C MET A 138 2.50 15.74 12.07
N PRO A 139 3.32 16.49 11.32
CA PRO A 139 2.87 17.70 10.63
C PRO A 139 1.64 17.41 9.74
N PRO A 140 0.67 18.35 9.64
CA PRO A 140 -0.59 18.13 8.93
C PRO A 140 -0.42 17.62 7.51
N GLU A 141 0.57 18.13 6.77
CA GLU A 141 0.86 17.75 5.38
C GLU A 141 1.32 16.31 5.21
N LEU A 142 1.85 15.68 6.28
CA LEU A 142 2.29 14.27 6.26
C LEU A 142 1.23 13.30 6.81
N ARG A 143 0.18 13.80 7.49
CA ARG A 143 -0.84 12.94 8.09
C ARG A 143 -1.60 12.11 7.08
N LYS A 144 -1.82 12.63 5.87
CA LYS A 144 -2.50 11.90 4.79
C LYS A 144 -1.89 10.53 4.52
N PHE A 145 -0.58 10.36 4.67
CA PHE A 145 0.09 9.08 4.43
C PHE A 145 -0.28 7.98 5.43
N PHE A 146 -0.83 8.35 6.60
CA PHE A 146 -1.46 7.38 7.51
C PHE A 146 -2.86 6.95 7.04
N TYR A 147 -3.52 7.74 6.20
CA TYR A 147 -4.90 7.52 5.78
C TYR A 147 -5.00 6.89 4.38
N LEU A 148 -3.98 7.11 3.53
CA LEU A 148 -3.92 6.57 2.17
C LEU A 148 -4.04 5.04 2.10
N PRO A 149 -3.45 4.22 3.01
CA PRO A 149 -3.64 2.78 2.95
C PRO A 149 -5.11 2.34 3.06
N PHE A 150 -5.96 3.09 3.77
CA PHE A 150 -7.41 2.86 3.79
C PHE A 150 -8.06 3.30 2.49
N ALA A 151 -7.67 4.47 1.94
CA ALA A 151 -8.16 4.96 0.65
C ALA A 151 -7.79 4.04 -0.52
N HIS A 152 -6.70 3.30 -0.39
CA HIS A 152 -6.25 2.32 -1.38
C HIS A 152 -6.91 0.95 -1.26
N SER A 153 -7.67 0.69 -0.20
CA SER A 153 -8.42 -0.54 0.00
C SER A 153 -9.65 -0.63 -0.91
N GLU A 154 -9.98 -1.85 -1.33
CA GLU A 154 -11.24 -2.14 -2.03
C GLU A 154 -12.34 -2.61 -1.05
N ASP A 155 -12.14 -2.41 0.26
CA ASP A 155 -13.12 -2.66 1.33
C ASP A 155 -13.84 -1.36 1.71
N LEU A 156 -15.18 -1.37 1.79
CA LEU A 156 -15.98 -0.17 2.09
C LEU A 156 -15.76 0.36 3.51
N ALA A 157 -15.50 -0.50 4.49
CA ALA A 157 -15.23 -0.05 5.86
C ALA A 157 -13.92 0.73 5.94
N ASP A 158 -12.88 0.28 5.21
CA ASP A 158 -11.63 1.01 5.08
C ASP A 158 -11.84 2.36 4.36
N GLN A 159 -12.66 2.37 3.31
CA GLN A 159 -13.00 3.59 2.57
C GLN A 159 -13.73 4.61 3.46
N ASP A 160 -14.72 4.17 4.22
CA ASP A 160 -15.44 5.03 5.16
C ASP A 160 -14.51 5.57 6.26
N ARG A 161 -13.58 4.74 6.74
CA ARG A 161 -12.53 5.16 7.69
C ARG A 161 -11.63 6.23 7.08
N SER A 162 -11.18 6.05 5.83
CA SER A 162 -10.38 7.04 5.11
C SER A 162 -11.10 8.39 5.02
N VAL A 163 -12.36 8.37 4.59
CA VAL A 163 -13.19 9.59 4.50
C VAL A 163 -13.32 10.29 5.85
N ALA A 164 -13.59 9.55 6.91
CA ALA A 164 -13.71 10.13 8.25
C ALA A 164 -12.41 10.82 8.72
N LEU A 165 -11.25 10.21 8.44
CA LEU A 165 -9.94 10.76 8.79
C LEU A 165 -9.55 11.95 7.90
N CYS A 166 -9.78 11.87 6.59
CA CYS A 166 -9.42 12.92 5.64
C CYS A 166 -10.28 14.19 5.81
N ARG A 167 -11.52 14.08 6.28
CA ARG A 167 -12.36 15.25 6.60
C ARG A 167 -11.69 16.20 7.61
N ALA A 168 -10.89 15.68 8.53
CA ALA A 168 -10.15 16.49 9.47
C ALA A 168 -8.96 17.23 8.85
N LEU A 169 -8.49 16.80 7.65
CA LEU A 169 -7.44 17.48 6.90
C LEU A 169 -8.00 18.60 6.01
N GLY A 170 -9.26 18.46 5.56
CA GLY A 170 -9.89 19.37 4.61
C GLY A 170 -9.44 19.15 3.15
N PRO A 171 -9.80 20.11 2.26
CA PRO A 171 -9.45 20.01 0.84
C PRO A 171 -7.94 20.04 0.58
N PRO A 172 -7.44 19.25 -0.42
CA PRO A 172 -8.21 18.38 -1.33
C PRO A 172 -8.40 16.95 -0.82
N ASP A 173 -7.87 16.60 0.36
CA ASP A 173 -7.77 15.21 0.83
C ASP A 173 -9.15 14.61 1.13
N ASP A 174 -10.09 15.41 1.66
CA ASP A 174 -11.48 15.00 1.89
C ASP A 174 -12.19 14.62 0.58
N ALA A 175 -12.14 15.49 -0.43
CA ALA A 175 -12.77 15.25 -1.72
C ALA A 175 -12.15 14.05 -2.46
N ASN A 176 -10.84 13.84 -2.34
CA ASN A 176 -10.15 12.70 -2.95
C ASN A 176 -10.58 11.38 -2.29
N SER A 177 -10.67 11.34 -0.95
CA SER A 177 -11.11 10.15 -0.23
C SER A 177 -12.57 9.80 -0.53
N GLU A 178 -13.46 10.79 -0.64
CA GLU A 178 -14.86 10.57 -1.04
C GLU A 178 -14.98 10.01 -2.46
N ARG A 179 -14.17 10.51 -3.40
CA ARG A 179 -14.11 9.98 -4.77
C ARG A 179 -13.68 8.51 -4.79
N HIS A 180 -12.66 8.13 -4.03
CA HIS A 180 -12.21 6.73 -3.93
C HIS A 180 -13.33 5.84 -3.38
N ARG A 181 -13.98 6.25 -2.28
CA ARG A 181 -15.10 5.52 -1.70
C ARG A 181 -16.25 5.33 -2.69
N ASP A 182 -16.60 6.36 -3.45
CA ASP A 182 -17.69 6.27 -4.42
C ASP A 182 -17.38 5.29 -5.55
N ILE A 183 -16.12 5.19 -5.99
CA ILE A 183 -15.69 4.18 -6.96
C ILE A 183 -15.86 2.78 -6.37
N VAL A 184 -15.36 2.54 -5.15
CA VAL A 184 -15.48 1.23 -4.50
C VAL A 184 -16.94 0.89 -4.21
N ARG A 185 -17.76 1.87 -3.80
CA ARG A 185 -19.21 1.68 -3.62
C ARG A 185 -19.90 1.27 -4.92
N ARG A 186 -19.51 1.88 -6.06
CA ARG A 186 -20.12 1.63 -7.37
C ARG A 186 -19.69 0.31 -7.98
N PHE A 187 -18.39 -0.03 -7.90
CA PHE A 187 -17.81 -1.15 -8.64
C PHE A 187 -17.32 -2.31 -7.73
N GLY A 188 -17.29 -2.12 -6.43
CA GLY A 188 -16.70 -3.07 -5.47
C GLY A 188 -15.17 -3.14 -5.55
N ARG A 189 -14.56 -2.33 -6.41
CA ARG A 189 -13.11 -2.32 -6.69
C ARG A 189 -12.70 -1.08 -7.47
N PHE A 190 -11.38 -0.91 -7.65
CA PHE A 190 -10.84 0.12 -8.54
C PHE A 190 -10.68 -0.42 -9.97
N PRO A 191 -11.48 0.03 -10.97
CA PRO A 191 -11.43 -0.47 -12.34
C PRO A 191 -10.05 -0.34 -13.01
N HIS A 192 -9.32 0.75 -12.77
CA HIS A 192 -8.01 0.98 -13.35
C HIS A 192 -6.95 -0.09 -12.98
N ARG A 193 -7.18 -0.85 -11.91
CA ARG A 193 -6.30 -1.94 -11.49
C ARG A 193 -6.55 -3.24 -12.25
N ASN A 194 -7.69 -3.36 -12.94
CA ASN A 194 -8.09 -4.62 -13.57
C ASN A 194 -7.05 -5.14 -14.58
N PRO A 195 -6.55 -4.33 -15.52
CA PRO A 195 -5.53 -4.80 -16.47
C PRO A 195 -4.24 -5.25 -15.78
N ILE A 196 -3.78 -4.49 -14.79
CA ILE A 196 -2.54 -4.78 -14.04
C ILE A 196 -2.68 -6.07 -13.22
N LEU A 197 -3.86 -6.32 -12.65
CA LEU A 197 -4.12 -7.47 -11.78
C LEU A 197 -4.71 -8.68 -12.53
N GLY A 198 -4.80 -8.64 -13.86
CA GLY A 198 -5.38 -9.71 -14.68
C GLY A 198 -6.87 -9.97 -14.38
N ARG A 199 -7.60 -8.93 -13.95
CA ARG A 199 -9.04 -9.03 -13.67
C ARG A 199 -9.85 -8.66 -14.90
N ASN A 200 -10.97 -9.36 -15.12
CA ASN A 200 -11.89 -9.05 -16.22
C ASN A 200 -12.48 -7.65 -16.03
N MET A 201 -12.50 -6.86 -17.11
CA MET A 201 -13.15 -5.55 -17.16
C MET A 201 -14.62 -5.72 -17.56
N THR A 202 -15.54 -5.10 -16.82
CA THR A 202 -16.94 -5.02 -17.24
C THR A 202 -17.17 -3.83 -18.17
N ALA A 203 -18.25 -3.85 -18.96
CA ALA A 203 -18.59 -2.74 -19.86
C ALA A 203 -18.82 -1.42 -19.08
N LEU A 204 -19.38 -1.49 -17.87
CA LEU A 204 -19.60 -0.30 -17.02
C LEU A 204 -18.30 0.27 -16.47
N GLU A 205 -17.35 -0.58 -16.11
CA GLU A 205 -16.01 -0.16 -15.65
C GLU A 205 -15.21 0.47 -16.80
N GLN A 206 -15.28 -0.13 -18.00
CA GLN A 206 -14.62 0.43 -19.18
C GLN A 206 -15.19 1.79 -19.53
N ALA A 207 -16.53 1.92 -19.58
CA ALA A 207 -17.19 3.20 -19.86
C ALA A 207 -16.84 4.28 -18.83
N PHE A 208 -16.67 3.91 -17.55
CA PHE A 208 -16.22 4.83 -16.51
C PHE A 208 -14.81 5.37 -16.79
N LEU A 209 -13.87 4.50 -17.19
CA LEU A 209 -12.50 4.91 -17.52
C LEU A 209 -12.45 5.76 -18.80
N ASP A 210 -13.20 5.39 -19.84
CA ASP A 210 -13.28 6.10 -21.12
C ASP A 210 -13.84 7.53 -20.97
N GLN A 211 -14.69 7.75 -19.96
CA GLN A 211 -15.25 9.07 -19.61
C GLN A 211 -14.32 9.90 -18.70
N GLY A 212 -13.07 9.50 -18.55
CA GLY A 212 -12.11 10.22 -17.70
C GLY A 212 -12.25 9.91 -16.20
N GLY A 213 -12.81 8.76 -15.85
CA GLY A 213 -12.82 8.26 -14.48
C GLY A 213 -11.42 8.08 -13.92
N TYR A 214 -11.33 7.98 -12.59
CA TYR A 214 -10.03 7.87 -11.89
C TYR A 214 -9.20 6.69 -12.42
N ALA A 215 -7.99 6.98 -12.88
CA ALA A 215 -7.10 6.04 -13.55
C ALA A 215 -5.80 5.73 -12.77
N GLY A 216 -5.68 6.17 -11.52
CA GLY A 216 -4.50 5.93 -10.66
C GLY A 216 -3.40 6.96 -10.77
#